data_7b2cce3f3809a8cea57b73cb9c85dfa3
#
_entry.id   7b2cce3f3809a8cea57b73cb9c85dfa3
#
_cell.length_a   1.000
_cell.length_b   1.000
_cell.length_c   1.000
_cell.angle_alpha   90.00
_cell.angle_beta   90.00
_cell.angle_gamma   90.00
#
_symmetry.space_group_name_H-M   'P 1'
#
loop_
_entity.id
_entity.type
_entity.pdbx_description
1 polymer ?
#
loop_
_entity_poly.entity_id
_entity_poly.type
_entity_poly.pdbx_seq_one_letter_code
_entity_poly.pdbx_strand_id
1 'polypeptide(L)'
;STYAKIRQTYEQSKGTVKLLSLAQARSNKQSLDWAKHQVLTPKQPQTQLFTPTIKELFATIDWGPFFSTWEMRGKFPDILDDPIKGEEASKLYADARDLLNHLADQKILQAKGVVGFFPANATEDDVEIYADEARQGLKGTAYFLRQQGPKSASQPNLCLADFVAPKTTGITDWVGAFAVTTGLGLKAFVEQKREEGDDYTAIMAQ
;
A
#
# COMPACT_ATOMS: atom_id res chain seq x y z
N SER A 1 -34.61 0.85 -19.16
CA SER A 1 -34.30 1.09 -17.74
C SER A 1 -32.90 1.71 -17.63
N THR A 2 -32.71 2.52 -16.65
CA THR A 2 -31.42 3.23 -16.38
C THR A 2 -30.26 2.24 -16.29
N TYR A 3 -30.46 1.07 -15.70
CA TYR A 3 -29.43 0.01 -15.59
C TYR A 3 -29.02 -0.57 -16.96
N ALA A 4 -29.91 -0.67 -17.92
CA ALA A 4 -29.57 -1.14 -19.26
C ALA A 4 -28.65 -0.14 -19.97
N LYS A 5 -28.92 1.17 -19.83
CA LYS A 5 -28.06 2.22 -20.38
C LYS A 5 -26.67 2.22 -19.73
N ILE A 6 -26.59 2.09 -18.40
CA ILE A 6 -25.31 2.02 -17.66
C ILE A 6 -24.51 0.79 -18.12
N ARG A 7 -25.14 -0.38 -18.25
CA ARG A 7 -24.48 -1.59 -18.76
C ARG A 7 -23.97 -1.41 -20.17
N GLN A 8 -24.79 -0.85 -21.06
CA GLN A 8 -24.41 -0.60 -22.45
C GLN A 8 -23.24 0.39 -22.55
N THR A 9 -23.24 1.48 -21.77
CA THR A 9 -22.15 2.44 -21.72
C THR A 9 -20.88 1.79 -21.18
N TYR A 10 -20.98 0.95 -20.15
CA TYR A 10 -19.85 0.20 -19.59
C TYR A 10 -19.27 -0.80 -20.59
N GLU A 11 -20.11 -1.55 -21.29
CA GLU A 11 -19.68 -2.50 -22.33
C GLU A 11 -19.02 -1.79 -23.52
N GLN A 12 -19.52 -0.62 -23.92
CA GLN A 12 -18.90 0.22 -24.96
C GLN A 12 -17.56 0.82 -24.51
N SER A 13 -17.41 1.16 -23.22
CA SER A 13 -16.14 1.68 -22.68
C SER A 13 -15.09 0.59 -22.46
N LYS A 14 -15.50 -0.66 -22.27
CA LYS A 14 -14.62 -1.80 -21.96
C LYS A 14 -13.71 -2.22 -23.12
N GLY A 15 -13.92 -1.72 -24.33
CA GLY A 15 -13.15 -2.04 -25.54
C GLY A 15 -12.18 -0.97 -26.02
N THR A 16 -12.09 0.20 -25.35
CA THR A 16 -11.40 1.37 -25.91
C THR A 16 -9.93 1.50 -25.52
N VAL A 17 -9.46 0.82 -24.47
CA VAL A 17 -8.03 0.88 -24.13
C VAL A 17 -7.29 -0.26 -24.84
N LYS A 18 -6.74 0.03 -26.01
CA LYS A 18 -5.87 -0.91 -26.72
C LYS A 18 -4.52 -0.98 -25.96
N LEU A 19 -4.31 -2.06 -25.24
CA LEU A 19 -3.05 -2.30 -24.55
C LEU A 19 -1.92 -2.54 -25.57
N LEU A 20 -0.72 -2.12 -25.22
CA LEU A 20 0.51 -2.49 -25.93
C LEU A 20 0.78 -3.98 -25.74
N SER A 21 1.45 -4.61 -26.72
CA SER A 21 2.03 -5.93 -26.49
C SER A 21 3.12 -5.84 -25.43
N LEU A 22 3.39 -6.95 -24.74
CA LEU A 22 4.44 -6.98 -23.71
C LEU A 22 5.81 -6.61 -24.30
N ALA A 23 6.10 -7.04 -25.51
CA ALA A 23 7.35 -6.67 -26.22
C ALA A 23 7.45 -5.15 -26.45
N GLN A 24 6.37 -4.49 -26.89
CA GLN A 24 6.33 -3.03 -27.03
C GLN A 24 6.48 -2.31 -25.68
N ALA A 25 5.83 -2.80 -24.63
CA ALA A 25 5.95 -2.23 -23.28
C ALA A 25 7.38 -2.39 -22.74
N ARG A 26 8.03 -3.54 -22.97
CA ARG A 26 9.45 -3.78 -22.60
C ARG A 26 10.43 -2.90 -23.37
N SER A 27 10.17 -2.62 -24.64
CA SER A 27 11.02 -1.71 -25.42
C SER A 27 10.96 -0.26 -24.93
N ASN A 28 9.88 0.11 -24.20
CA ASN A 28 9.68 1.42 -23.58
C ASN A 28 9.83 1.36 -22.05
N LYS A 29 10.66 0.46 -21.53
CA LYS A 29 10.93 0.36 -20.08
C LYS A 29 11.74 1.54 -19.55
N GLN A 30 11.65 1.78 -18.25
CA GLN A 30 12.55 2.69 -17.55
C GLN A 30 13.98 2.15 -17.62
N SER A 31 14.92 2.99 -18.06
CA SER A 31 16.35 2.68 -18.03
C SER A 31 17.03 3.53 -16.97
N LEU A 32 17.71 2.88 -16.02
CA LEU A 32 18.54 3.54 -15.03
C LEU A 32 20.01 3.33 -15.34
N ASP A 33 20.82 4.37 -15.13
CA ASP A 33 22.28 4.28 -15.27
C ASP A 33 22.89 3.68 -14.01
N TRP A 34 22.93 2.35 -13.97
CA TRP A 34 23.42 1.60 -12.82
C TRP A 34 24.89 1.86 -12.50
N ALA A 35 25.69 2.37 -13.45
CA ALA A 35 27.07 2.75 -13.19
C ALA A 35 27.19 3.99 -12.27
N LYS A 36 26.15 4.83 -12.27
CA LYS A 36 26.08 6.04 -11.43
C LYS A 36 25.20 5.86 -10.19
N HIS A 37 24.47 4.74 -10.11
CA HIS A 37 23.54 4.51 -9.01
C HIS A 37 24.25 3.86 -7.83
N GLN A 38 24.18 4.53 -6.67
CA GLN A 38 24.71 3.96 -5.42
C GLN A 38 23.64 3.10 -4.75
N VAL A 39 23.86 1.80 -4.73
CA VAL A 39 23.00 0.87 -3.99
C VAL A 39 23.21 1.03 -2.49
N LEU A 40 22.13 1.17 -1.75
CA LEU A 40 22.16 1.24 -0.28
C LEU A 40 22.11 -0.18 0.30
N THR A 41 23.17 -0.54 1.02
CA THR A 41 23.18 -1.81 1.77
C THR A 41 22.43 -1.62 3.08
N PRO A 42 21.41 -2.46 3.38
CA PRO A 42 20.72 -2.39 4.65
C PRO A 42 21.66 -2.64 5.84
N LYS A 43 21.54 -1.82 6.88
CA LYS A 43 22.34 -2.01 8.11
C LYS A 43 21.96 -3.28 8.85
N GLN A 44 20.71 -3.71 8.73
CA GLN A 44 20.15 -4.89 9.39
C GLN A 44 19.34 -5.67 8.34
N PRO A 45 19.98 -6.57 7.58
CA PRO A 45 19.31 -7.31 6.51
C PRO A 45 18.37 -8.42 7.02
N GLN A 46 18.35 -8.67 8.33
CA GLN A 46 17.54 -9.72 8.93
C GLN A 46 16.07 -9.31 9.02
N THR A 47 15.20 -10.33 9.05
CA THR A 47 13.77 -10.13 9.31
C THR A 47 13.57 -9.68 10.76
N GLN A 48 12.86 -8.56 10.94
CA GLN A 48 12.60 -7.94 12.24
C GLN A 48 11.09 -7.91 12.50
N LEU A 49 10.72 -8.27 13.73
CA LEU A 49 9.35 -8.16 14.23
C LEU A 49 9.21 -6.86 15.04
N PHE A 50 8.17 -6.10 14.72
CA PHE A 50 7.79 -4.88 15.43
C PHE A 50 6.43 -5.08 16.08
N THR A 51 6.30 -4.66 17.33
CA THR A 51 5.04 -4.70 18.08
C THR A 51 4.80 -3.32 18.71
N PRO A 52 4.52 -2.30 17.89
CA PRO A 52 4.27 -0.96 18.41
C PRO A 52 3.00 -0.95 19.25
N THR A 53 2.95 -0.08 20.22
CA THR A 53 1.70 0.23 20.90
C THR A 53 0.77 1.00 19.95
N ILE A 54 -0.53 0.87 20.14
CA ILE A 54 -1.50 1.62 19.32
C ILE A 54 -1.28 3.13 19.44
N LYS A 55 -0.87 3.63 20.63
CA LYS A 55 -0.56 5.05 20.85
C LYS A 55 0.63 5.56 20.02
N GLU A 56 1.65 4.74 19.82
CA GLU A 56 2.79 5.10 18.97
C GLU A 56 2.38 5.28 17.50
N LEU A 57 1.32 4.61 17.07
CA LEU A 57 0.81 4.71 15.70
C LEU A 57 -0.07 5.95 15.45
N PHE A 58 -0.58 6.60 16.48
CA PHE A 58 -1.52 7.74 16.34
C PHE A 58 -0.96 8.86 15.45
N ALA A 59 0.32 9.15 15.55
CA ALA A 59 0.96 10.20 14.76
C ALA A 59 1.12 9.85 13.27
N THR A 60 0.93 8.59 12.90
CA THR A 60 1.13 8.07 11.54
C THR A 60 -0.18 7.74 10.81
N ILE A 61 -1.32 7.96 11.47
CA ILE A 61 -2.63 7.68 10.86
C ILE A 61 -2.91 8.66 9.73
N ASP A 62 -3.20 8.13 8.54
CA ASP A 62 -3.78 8.89 7.45
C ASP A 62 -5.31 8.98 7.63
N TRP A 63 -5.79 10.15 8.00
CA TRP A 63 -7.22 10.41 8.22
C TRP A 63 -8.04 10.60 6.93
N GLY A 64 -7.39 10.73 5.78
CA GLY A 64 -8.07 10.91 4.50
C GLY A 64 -9.04 9.76 4.16
N PRO A 65 -8.61 8.49 4.21
CA PRO A 65 -9.50 7.33 4.01
C PRO A 65 -10.66 7.27 5.02
N PHE A 66 -10.40 7.63 6.29
CA PHE A 66 -11.42 7.68 7.32
C PHE A 66 -12.56 8.63 6.93
N PHE A 67 -12.27 9.89 6.62
CA PHE A 67 -13.27 10.86 6.19
C PHE A 67 -13.98 10.44 4.90
N SER A 68 -13.26 9.81 3.98
CA SER A 68 -13.84 9.29 2.72
C SER A 68 -14.87 8.18 2.98
N THR A 69 -14.65 7.32 3.96
CA THR A 69 -15.59 6.25 4.35
C THR A 69 -16.90 6.84 4.90
N TRP A 70 -16.81 7.98 5.59
CA TRP A 70 -17.96 8.73 6.07
C TRP A 70 -18.54 9.71 5.03
N GLU A 71 -18.21 9.53 3.75
CA GLU A 71 -18.65 10.36 2.61
C GLU A 71 -18.28 11.84 2.74
N MET A 72 -17.35 12.17 3.63
CA MET A 72 -16.83 13.53 3.81
C MET A 72 -15.65 13.76 2.87
N ARG A 73 -15.88 14.55 1.82
CA ARG A 73 -14.85 14.94 0.86
C ARG A 73 -14.10 16.16 1.34
N GLY A 74 -12.80 16.07 1.44
CA GLY A 74 -11.88 17.14 1.82
C GLY A 74 -10.51 16.58 2.14
N LYS A 75 -9.53 17.46 2.26
CA LYS A 75 -8.18 17.09 2.66
C LYS A 75 -8.02 17.31 4.16
N PHE A 76 -7.50 16.33 4.86
CA PHE A 76 -7.14 16.50 6.26
C PHE A 76 -5.79 17.24 6.36
N PRO A 77 -5.62 18.22 7.28
CA PRO A 77 -6.60 18.65 8.30
C PRO A 77 -7.59 19.71 7.83
N ASP A 78 -7.48 20.27 6.62
CA ASP A 78 -8.24 21.43 6.12
C ASP A 78 -9.77 21.22 6.19
N ILE A 79 -10.22 19.94 6.13
CA ILE A 79 -11.63 19.57 6.24
C ILE A 79 -12.26 19.99 7.57
N LEU A 80 -11.46 20.10 8.63
CA LEU A 80 -11.95 20.50 9.96
C LEU A 80 -12.35 21.97 10.02
N ASP A 81 -11.77 22.78 9.15
CA ASP A 81 -12.03 24.22 9.04
C ASP A 81 -13.00 24.56 7.88
N ASP A 82 -13.59 23.53 7.23
CA ASP A 82 -14.54 23.73 6.14
C ASP A 82 -15.79 24.48 6.64
N PRO A 83 -16.22 25.58 6.00
CA PRO A 83 -17.31 26.42 6.48
C PRO A 83 -18.68 25.74 6.50
N ILE A 84 -18.86 24.63 5.78
CA ILE A 84 -20.15 23.92 5.67
C ILE A 84 -20.14 22.65 6.54
N LYS A 85 -19.07 21.88 6.51
CA LYS A 85 -18.98 20.54 7.13
C LYS A 85 -17.91 20.43 8.21
N GLY A 86 -17.17 21.51 8.49
CA GLY A 86 -16.07 21.49 9.46
C GLY A 86 -16.52 21.13 10.87
N GLU A 87 -17.69 21.59 11.31
CA GLU A 87 -18.24 21.25 12.62
C GLU A 87 -18.53 19.75 12.74
N GLU A 88 -19.16 19.15 11.71
CA GLU A 88 -19.46 17.71 11.67
C GLU A 88 -18.18 16.87 11.55
N ALA A 89 -17.25 17.30 10.71
CA ALA A 89 -15.94 16.66 10.56
C ALA A 89 -15.12 16.68 11.85
N SER A 90 -15.12 17.81 12.56
CA SER A 90 -14.43 17.98 13.83
C SER A 90 -15.03 17.09 14.93
N LYS A 91 -16.35 16.98 14.98
CA LYS A 91 -17.03 16.07 15.90
C LYS A 91 -16.68 14.62 15.61
N LEU A 92 -16.81 14.19 14.35
CA LEU A 92 -16.48 12.83 13.92
C LEU A 92 -15.01 12.49 14.23
N TYR A 93 -14.10 13.42 14.00
CA TYR A 93 -12.68 13.26 14.32
C TYR A 93 -12.44 13.11 15.83
N ALA A 94 -13.14 13.90 16.66
CA ALA A 94 -13.04 13.79 18.11
C ALA A 94 -13.55 12.41 18.60
N ASP A 95 -14.72 11.98 18.12
CA ASP A 95 -15.29 10.66 18.46
C ASP A 95 -14.34 9.51 18.06
N ALA A 96 -13.73 9.60 16.87
CA ALA A 96 -12.75 8.60 16.41
C ALA A 96 -11.48 8.57 17.27
N ARG A 97 -10.99 9.73 17.71
CA ARG A 97 -9.83 9.82 18.60
C ARG A 97 -10.12 9.26 19.98
N ASP A 98 -11.32 9.52 20.50
CA ASP A 98 -11.76 8.98 21.80
C ASP A 98 -11.89 7.46 21.74
N LEU A 99 -12.46 6.93 20.66
CA LEU A 99 -12.50 5.49 20.42
C LEU A 99 -11.09 4.88 20.33
N LEU A 100 -10.18 5.49 19.57
CA LEU A 100 -8.79 5.03 19.47
C LEU A 100 -8.08 5.01 20.84
N ASN A 101 -8.27 6.05 21.65
CA ASN A 101 -7.74 6.11 22.99
C ASN A 101 -8.31 4.98 23.86
N HIS A 102 -9.62 4.75 23.80
CA HIS A 102 -10.26 3.65 24.50
C HIS A 102 -9.69 2.29 24.10
N LEU A 103 -9.59 2.02 22.80
CA LEU A 103 -9.04 0.76 22.27
C LEU A 103 -7.58 0.54 22.68
N ALA A 104 -6.79 1.63 22.74
CA ALA A 104 -5.40 1.59 23.20
C ALA A 104 -5.28 1.35 24.70
N ASP A 105 -6.04 2.08 25.51
CA ASP A 105 -5.99 2.02 26.98
C ASP A 105 -6.47 0.67 27.51
N GLN A 106 -7.51 0.13 26.91
CA GLN A 106 -8.04 -1.20 27.22
C GLN A 106 -7.26 -2.34 26.58
N LYS A 107 -6.21 -2.03 25.78
CA LYS A 107 -5.40 -3.02 25.06
C LYS A 107 -6.22 -3.99 24.20
N ILE A 108 -7.34 -3.51 23.66
CA ILE A 108 -8.25 -4.29 22.81
C ILE A 108 -7.55 -4.63 21.48
N LEU A 109 -6.78 -3.68 20.93
CA LEU A 109 -6.05 -3.86 19.68
C LEU A 109 -4.57 -4.15 19.91
N GLN A 110 -4.02 -5.02 19.06
CA GLN A 110 -2.59 -5.26 18.97
C GLN A 110 -2.12 -5.04 17.55
N ALA A 111 -1.09 -4.22 17.39
CA ALA A 111 -0.41 -4.03 16.11
C ALA A 111 0.84 -4.91 16.05
N LYS A 112 1.05 -5.58 14.92
CA LYS A 112 2.27 -6.32 14.63
C LYS A 112 2.71 -6.03 13.21
N GLY A 113 4.00 -5.85 13.03
CA GLY A 113 4.63 -5.69 11.73
C GLY A 113 5.90 -6.52 11.64
N VAL A 114 6.16 -7.07 10.48
CA VAL A 114 7.43 -7.69 10.16
C VAL A 114 8.01 -7.01 8.94
N VAL A 115 9.28 -6.70 8.97
CA VAL A 115 10.03 -6.15 7.84
C VAL A 115 11.28 -6.98 7.62
N GLY A 116 11.67 -7.16 6.38
CA GLY A 116 12.92 -7.84 6.03
C GLY A 116 13.52 -7.24 4.78
N PHE A 117 14.85 -7.26 4.71
CA PHE A 117 15.60 -6.89 3.52
C PHE A 117 16.35 -8.12 3.02
N PHE A 118 16.29 -8.33 1.73
CA PHE A 118 16.83 -9.54 1.10
C PHE A 118 17.72 -9.16 -0.08
N PRO A 119 18.88 -9.82 -0.25
CA PRO A 119 19.68 -9.65 -1.46
C PRO A 119 18.84 -10.02 -2.69
N ALA A 120 18.86 -9.18 -3.71
CA ALA A 120 18.02 -9.35 -4.87
C ALA A 120 18.65 -8.80 -6.15
N ASN A 121 18.24 -9.33 -7.29
CA ASN A 121 18.54 -8.77 -8.61
C ASN A 121 17.34 -8.93 -9.55
N ALA A 122 17.17 -7.96 -10.44
CA ALA A 122 16.16 -8.05 -11.48
C ALA A 122 16.59 -9.00 -12.60
N THR A 123 15.62 -9.79 -13.07
CA THR A 123 15.73 -10.65 -14.25
C THR A 123 14.53 -10.35 -15.13
N GLU A 124 14.72 -9.52 -16.17
CA GLU A 124 13.67 -8.95 -17.01
C GLU A 124 12.63 -8.15 -16.20
N ASP A 125 11.39 -8.66 -16.06
CA ASP A 125 10.30 -8.01 -15.34
C ASP A 125 10.11 -8.60 -13.93
N ASP A 126 10.95 -9.55 -13.52
CA ASP A 126 10.89 -10.24 -12.24
C ASP A 126 12.10 -9.90 -11.36
N VAL A 127 12.03 -10.23 -10.07
CA VAL A 127 13.11 -10.03 -9.12
C VAL A 127 13.44 -11.35 -8.43
N GLU A 128 14.65 -11.85 -8.63
CA GLU A 128 15.22 -12.98 -7.89
C GLU A 128 15.62 -12.52 -6.49
N ILE A 129 15.18 -13.25 -5.49
CA ILE A 129 15.46 -13.02 -4.06
C ILE A 129 16.36 -14.13 -3.57
N TYR A 130 17.49 -13.80 -2.97
CA TYR A 130 18.48 -14.76 -2.52
C TYR A 130 18.42 -15.02 -1.02
N ALA A 131 18.92 -16.18 -0.61
CA ALA A 131 18.97 -16.60 0.78
C ALA A 131 19.97 -15.80 1.61
N ASP A 132 21.08 -15.38 0.97
CA ASP A 132 22.21 -14.72 1.58
C ASP A 132 22.89 -13.75 0.60
N GLU A 133 23.85 -12.99 1.10
CA GLU A 133 24.63 -12.01 0.32
C GLU A 133 25.53 -12.68 -0.72
N ALA A 134 25.92 -13.92 -0.53
CA ALA A 134 26.73 -14.67 -1.50
C ALA A 134 25.92 -15.04 -2.76
N ARG A 135 24.57 -14.95 -2.70
CA ARG A 135 23.63 -15.15 -3.82
C ARG A 135 23.73 -16.53 -4.48
N GLN A 136 24.18 -17.50 -3.72
CA GLN A 136 24.32 -18.87 -4.22
C GLN A 136 23.02 -19.67 -4.13
N GLY A 137 22.08 -19.26 -3.25
CA GLY A 137 20.79 -19.91 -3.05
C GLY A 137 19.63 -19.00 -3.41
N LEU A 138 18.83 -19.36 -4.40
CA LEU A 138 17.58 -18.69 -4.71
C LEU A 138 16.54 -19.02 -3.62
N LYS A 139 16.04 -17.98 -2.93
CA LYS A 139 14.99 -18.10 -1.93
C LYS A 139 13.60 -18.05 -2.57
N GLY A 140 13.45 -17.30 -3.64
CA GLY A 140 12.22 -17.14 -4.39
C GLY A 140 12.33 -16.11 -5.49
N THR A 141 11.27 -15.98 -6.27
CA THR A 141 11.15 -14.97 -7.32
C THR A 141 9.87 -14.17 -7.08
N ALA A 142 10.00 -12.86 -7.04
CA ALA A 142 8.87 -11.94 -7.05
C ALA A 142 8.52 -11.61 -8.50
N TYR A 143 7.30 -11.97 -8.91
CA TYR A 143 6.80 -11.73 -10.27
C TYR A 143 6.07 -10.40 -10.33
N PHE A 144 6.45 -9.55 -11.28
CA PHE A 144 5.83 -8.24 -11.45
C PHE A 144 5.21 -8.08 -12.84
N LEU A 145 4.18 -7.24 -12.90
CA LEU A 145 3.52 -6.90 -14.15
C LEU A 145 4.04 -5.55 -14.65
N ARG A 146 4.45 -5.53 -15.92
CA ARG A 146 4.80 -4.28 -16.60
C ARG A 146 3.54 -3.54 -17.04
N GLN A 147 3.53 -2.24 -16.88
CA GLN A 147 2.46 -1.39 -17.41
C GLN A 147 2.36 -1.53 -18.94
N GLN A 148 1.17 -1.84 -19.45
CA GLN A 148 0.91 -2.01 -20.88
C GLN A 148 -0.03 -0.94 -21.46
N GLY A 149 -0.44 0.05 -20.67
CA GLY A 149 -1.18 1.19 -21.19
C GLY A 149 -0.33 2.02 -22.15
N PRO A 150 -0.90 2.57 -23.25
CA PRO A 150 -0.20 3.52 -24.10
C PRO A 150 0.31 4.70 -23.27
N LYS A 151 1.54 5.10 -23.52
CA LYS A 151 2.20 6.23 -22.84
C LYS A 151 2.61 7.29 -23.86
N SER A 152 2.79 8.54 -23.41
CA SER A 152 3.45 9.56 -24.23
C SER A 152 4.92 9.20 -24.44
N ALA A 153 5.53 9.78 -25.48
CA ALA A 153 6.92 9.48 -25.86
C ALA A 153 7.96 9.69 -24.73
N SER A 154 7.63 10.51 -23.72
CA SER A 154 8.51 10.81 -22.59
C SER A 154 8.21 9.95 -21.34
N GLN A 155 7.20 9.10 -21.38
CA GLN A 155 6.80 8.31 -20.22
C GLN A 155 7.07 6.82 -20.45
N PRO A 156 7.86 6.16 -19.58
CA PRO A 156 8.13 4.73 -19.72
C PRO A 156 6.94 3.88 -19.26
N ASN A 157 6.91 2.65 -19.75
CA ASN A 157 6.05 1.59 -19.26
C ASN A 157 6.74 0.92 -18.08
N LEU A 158 6.41 1.34 -16.86
CA LEU A 158 7.10 0.94 -15.63
C LEU A 158 6.79 -0.49 -15.21
N CYS A 159 7.80 -1.13 -14.63
CA CYS A 159 7.73 -2.34 -13.85
C CYS A 159 8.54 -2.15 -12.56
N LEU A 160 8.12 -2.74 -11.43
CA LEU A 160 8.88 -2.62 -10.19
C LEU A 160 10.31 -3.18 -10.32
N ALA A 161 10.51 -4.20 -11.14
CA ALA A 161 11.83 -4.75 -11.43
C ALA A 161 12.80 -3.74 -12.08
N ASP A 162 12.31 -2.68 -12.72
CA ASP A 162 13.16 -1.64 -13.31
C ASP A 162 13.99 -0.87 -12.27
N PHE A 163 13.56 -0.92 -11.00
CA PHE A 163 14.20 -0.22 -9.87
C PHE A 163 15.09 -1.13 -9.02
N VAL A 164 15.33 -2.35 -9.46
CA VAL A 164 16.27 -3.29 -8.85
C VAL A 164 17.39 -3.57 -9.86
N ALA A 165 18.65 -3.59 -9.39
CA ALA A 165 19.79 -3.76 -10.28
C ALA A 165 19.69 -5.07 -11.08
N PRO A 166 19.80 -5.01 -12.41
CA PRO A 166 19.77 -6.20 -13.25
C PRO A 166 20.92 -7.17 -12.88
N LYS A 167 20.62 -8.45 -12.83
CA LYS A 167 21.60 -9.52 -12.56
C LYS A 167 22.83 -9.45 -13.48
N THR A 168 22.62 -9.01 -14.72
CA THR A 168 23.68 -8.88 -15.73
C THR A 168 24.70 -7.78 -15.43
N THR A 169 24.38 -6.84 -14.52
CA THR A 169 25.31 -5.77 -14.12
C THR A 169 26.38 -6.22 -13.12
N GLY A 170 26.16 -7.35 -12.45
CA GLY A 170 26.99 -7.80 -11.34
C GLY A 170 26.86 -6.97 -10.06
N ILE A 171 26.01 -5.94 -10.06
CA ILE A 171 25.76 -5.10 -8.89
C ILE A 171 24.93 -5.89 -7.88
N THR A 172 25.33 -5.83 -6.62
CA THR A 172 24.55 -6.41 -5.52
C THR A 172 23.49 -5.41 -5.05
N ASP A 173 22.21 -5.81 -5.14
CA ASP A 173 21.09 -4.95 -4.73
C ASP A 173 20.20 -5.67 -3.72
N TRP A 174 19.19 -4.98 -3.21
CA TRP A 174 18.34 -5.44 -2.12
C TRP A 174 16.89 -5.12 -2.39
N VAL A 175 16.00 -5.99 -1.92
CA VAL A 175 14.56 -5.72 -1.88
C VAL A 175 14.09 -5.73 -0.42
N GLY A 176 13.31 -4.72 -0.06
CA GLY A 176 12.59 -4.66 1.21
C GLY A 176 11.19 -5.24 1.07
N ALA A 177 10.77 -6.05 2.04
CA ALA A 177 9.40 -6.53 2.14
C ALA A 177 8.89 -6.34 3.57
N PHE A 178 7.59 -6.11 3.70
CA PHE A 178 6.94 -6.01 5.01
C PHE A 178 5.56 -6.64 4.98
N ALA A 179 5.11 -7.07 6.15
CA ALA A 179 3.73 -7.45 6.40
C ALA A 179 3.28 -6.85 7.72
N VAL A 180 2.05 -6.35 7.76
CA VAL A 180 1.47 -5.70 8.94
C VAL A 180 0.08 -6.24 9.23
N THR A 181 -0.34 -6.14 10.50
CA THR A 181 -1.73 -6.41 10.88
C THR A 181 -2.50 -5.11 10.89
N THR A 182 -3.77 -5.16 10.53
CA THR A 182 -4.72 -4.02 10.61
C THR A 182 -5.27 -3.80 12.02
N GLY A 183 -4.93 -4.66 12.99
CA GLY A 183 -5.38 -4.61 14.38
C GLY A 183 -5.94 -5.96 14.82
N LEU A 184 -5.09 -6.76 15.50
CA LEU A 184 -5.56 -7.99 16.12
C LEU A 184 -6.51 -7.62 17.27
N GLY A 185 -7.68 -8.26 17.32
CA GLY A 185 -8.75 -7.96 18.27
C GLY A 185 -9.90 -7.12 17.69
N LEU A 186 -9.68 -6.39 16.59
CA LEU A 186 -10.70 -5.54 15.97
C LEU A 186 -11.99 -6.29 15.65
N LYS A 187 -11.87 -7.48 15.04
CA LYS A 187 -13.04 -8.26 14.64
C LYS A 187 -13.95 -8.58 15.83
N ALA A 188 -13.39 -9.05 16.94
CA ALA A 188 -14.15 -9.38 18.15
C ALA A 188 -14.82 -8.14 18.75
N PHE A 189 -14.12 -7.00 18.78
CA PHE A 189 -14.67 -5.74 19.26
C PHE A 189 -15.87 -5.27 18.40
N VAL A 190 -15.73 -5.32 17.08
CA VAL A 190 -16.79 -4.92 16.15
C VAL A 190 -18.02 -5.83 16.29
N GLU A 191 -17.83 -7.15 16.41
CA GLU A 191 -18.91 -8.11 16.62
C GLU A 191 -19.63 -7.82 17.93
N GLN A 192 -18.90 -7.59 19.01
CA GLN A 192 -19.47 -7.21 20.30
C GLN A 192 -20.32 -5.93 20.20
N LYS A 193 -19.81 -4.88 19.54
CA LYS A 193 -20.53 -3.61 19.38
C LYS A 193 -21.83 -3.78 18.60
N ARG A 194 -21.82 -4.61 17.57
CA ARG A 194 -23.04 -4.95 16.81
C ARG A 194 -24.07 -5.71 17.66
N GLU A 195 -23.63 -6.65 18.48
CA GLU A 195 -24.51 -7.37 19.41
C GLU A 195 -25.12 -6.43 20.47
N GLU A 196 -24.39 -5.40 20.89
CA GLU A 196 -24.86 -4.34 21.79
C GLU A 196 -25.81 -3.34 21.08
N GLY A 197 -25.97 -3.42 19.74
CA GLY A 197 -26.75 -2.47 18.94
C GLY A 197 -26.04 -1.14 18.69
N ASP A 198 -24.73 -1.06 18.92
CA ASP A 198 -23.90 0.12 18.72
C ASP A 198 -23.21 0.06 17.34
N ASP A 199 -24.03 0.20 16.29
CA ASP A 199 -23.53 0.18 14.90
C ASP A 199 -22.60 1.36 14.59
N TYR A 200 -22.80 2.51 15.24
CA TYR A 200 -21.96 3.68 15.04
C TYR A 200 -20.51 3.41 15.44
N THR A 201 -20.29 2.91 16.65
CA THR A 201 -18.95 2.53 17.13
C THR A 201 -18.37 1.37 16.31
N ALA A 202 -19.19 0.41 15.91
CA ALA A 202 -18.76 -0.72 15.07
C ALA A 202 -18.24 -0.26 13.70
N ILE A 203 -18.92 0.68 13.04
CA ILE A 203 -18.50 1.25 11.74
C ILE A 203 -17.26 2.12 11.91
N MET A 204 -17.22 2.93 12.97
CA MET A 204 -16.07 3.80 13.24
C MET A 204 -14.79 3.02 13.51
N ALA A 205 -14.87 1.84 14.12
CA ALA A 205 -13.73 0.99 14.43
C ALA A 205 -13.18 0.23 13.21
N GLN A 206 -13.97 0.02 12.16
CA GLN A 206 -13.58 -0.68 10.92
C GLN A 206 -12.75 0.21 9.97
#